data_a0116eef36184288a0bbd84e3e7706f7
#
_entry.id   a0116eef36184288a0bbd84e3e7706f7
#
_cell.length_a   1.000
_cell.length_b   1.000
_cell.length_c   1.000
_cell.angle_alpha   90.00
_cell.angle_beta   90.00
_cell.angle_gamma   90.00
#
_symmetry.space_group_name_H-M   'P 1'
#
loop_
_entity.id
_entity.type
_entity.pdbx_description
1 polymer ?
#
loop_
_entity_poly.entity_id
_entity_poly.type
_entity_poly.pdbx_seq_one_letter_code
_entity_poly.pdbx_strand_id
1 'polypeptide(L)'
;MTLSHIIRISRPRFWIYELGTYALGVCAGLVVGGEWSWVFGLLFGLFFLIPANILIYGINDVFDYETDRLNPKKVEYEDLLDPSLHKKVFSYIFWSNIGFVALSLFIPWKAFVALLFFYFFAVGYSTPPIRAKARAFFDSFFSAGHYVVTGIFGYYLTGATGGIWLPLCAGMCWAIAMHAYSAVPDIDADRQSGINTIAISLGKKSTIVLCGVLYICAAFALIQYFSWVMIVLVLPYIVLMYLSYNANEKQLFKLYTYFPKLNALVGMILFFLVLFRTV
;
A
#
# COMPACT_ATOMS: atom_id res chain seq x y z
N MET A 1 3.24 -26.92 -3.78
CA MET A 1 2.59 -25.64 -4.07
C MET A 1 2.75 -25.39 -5.57
N THR A 2 1.67 -25.08 -6.27
CA THR A 2 1.69 -24.81 -7.72
C THR A 2 1.94 -23.33 -7.97
N LEU A 3 2.31 -22.94 -9.20
CA LEU A 3 2.44 -21.54 -9.60
C LEU A 3 1.16 -20.73 -9.34
N SER A 4 -0.01 -21.36 -9.55
CA SER A 4 -1.31 -20.76 -9.25
C SER A 4 -1.45 -20.35 -7.77
N HIS A 5 -0.97 -21.16 -6.82
CA HIS A 5 -0.98 -20.79 -5.40
C HIS A 5 -0.08 -19.59 -5.11
N ILE A 6 1.10 -19.51 -5.74
CA ILE A 6 2.03 -18.38 -5.56
C ILE A 6 1.40 -17.09 -6.06
N ILE A 7 0.79 -17.13 -7.26
CA ILE A 7 0.08 -16.00 -7.84
C ILE A 7 -1.08 -15.54 -6.93
N ARG A 8 -1.86 -16.47 -6.38
CA ARG A 8 -2.95 -16.13 -5.46
C ARG A 8 -2.44 -15.45 -4.18
N ILE A 9 -1.38 -15.98 -3.55
CA ILE A 9 -0.77 -15.37 -2.37
C ILE A 9 -0.30 -13.94 -2.68
N SER A 10 0.27 -13.69 -3.86
CA SER A 10 0.72 -12.34 -4.25
C SER A 10 -0.42 -11.35 -4.49
N ARG A 11 -1.68 -11.81 -4.48
CA ARG A 11 -2.89 -10.98 -4.64
C ARG A 11 -2.83 -10.03 -5.84
N PRO A 12 -2.97 -10.48 -7.09
CA PRO A 12 -2.79 -9.68 -8.30
C PRO A 12 -3.59 -8.37 -8.34
N ARG A 13 -4.76 -8.33 -7.68
CA ARG A 13 -5.60 -7.13 -7.56
C ARG A 13 -4.89 -5.95 -6.86
N PHE A 14 -3.84 -6.24 -6.08
CA PHE A 14 -3.08 -5.23 -5.33
C PHE A 14 -1.69 -4.94 -5.92
N TRP A 15 -1.26 -5.64 -6.97
CA TRP A 15 0.04 -5.41 -7.59
C TRP A 15 0.25 -3.95 -8.03
N ILE A 16 -0.84 -3.30 -8.45
CA ILE A 16 -0.79 -1.90 -8.89
C ILE A 16 -0.39 -0.94 -7.77
N TYR A 17 -0.62 -1.27 -6.51
CA TYR A 17 -0.29 -0.36 -5.41
C TYR A 17 1.22 -0.27 -5.20
N GLU A 18 1.94 -1.40 -5.16
CA GLU A 18 3.40 -1.39 -5.02
C GLU A 18 4.08 -0.95 -6.32
N LEU A 19 3.74 -1.57 -7.44
CA LEU A 19 4.33 -1.21 -8.73
C LEU A 19 3.99 0.23 -9.15
N GLY A 20 2.76 0.69 -8.90
CA GLY A 20 2.32 2.03 -9.26
C GLY A 20 3.04 3.13 -8.47
N THR A 21 3.20 2.95 -7.15
CA THR A 21 3.95 3.90 -6.32
C THR A 21 5.44 3.88 -6.68
N TYR A 22 6.02 2.70 -6.95
CA TYR A 22 7.38 2.58 -7.49
C TYR A 22 7.54 3.36 -8.80
N ALA A 23 6.68 3.12 -9.78
CA ALA A 23 6.75 3.79 -11.09
C ALA A 23 6.56 5.30 -10.97
N LEU A 24 5.63 5.75 -10.10
CA LEU A 24 5.43 7.18 -9.81
C LEU A 24 6.70 7.80 -9.21
N GLY A 25 7.36 7.11 -8.28
CA GLY A 25 8.63 7.54 -7.69
C GLY A 25 9.74 7.65 -8.72
N VAL A 26 9.90 6.65 -9.60
CA VAL A 26 10.86 6.69 -10.71
C VAL A 26 10.59 7.90 -11.61
N CYS A 27 9.36 8.09 -12.08
CA CYS A 27 9.01 9.25 -12.92
C CYS A 27 9.31 10.57 -12.20
N ALA A 28 8.97 10.69 -10.91
CA ALA A 28 9.28 11.88 -10.14
C ALA A 28 10.80 12.15 -10.03
N GLY A 29 11.61 11.10 -9.88
CA GLY A 29 13.06 11.20 -9.88
C GLY A 29 13.62 11.67 -11.21
N LEU A 30 13.08 11.17 -12.31
CA LEU A 30 13.48 11.60 -13.67
C LEU A 30 13.14 13.08 -13.94
N VAL A 31 11.98 13.57 -13.48
CA VAL A 31 11.58 14.99 -13.59
C VAL A 31 12.61 15.94 -12.96
N VAL A 32 13.28 15.51 -11.91
CA VAL A 32 14.26 16.34 -11.17
C VAL A 32 15.71 16.07 -11.61
N GLY A 33 15.91 15.43 -12.76
CA GLY A 33 17.24 15.21 -13.36
C GLY A 33 17.92 13.89 -12.94
N GLY A 34 17.17 12.94 -12.38
CA GLY A 34 17.65 11.57 -12.18
C GLY A 34 17.83 10.84 -13.53
N GLU A 35 18.51 9.71 -13.50
CA GLU A 35 18.78 8.88 -14.68
C GLU A 35 18.05 7.53 -14.60
N TRP A 36 17.59 7.05 -15.75
CA TRP A 36 16.97 5.74 -15.85
C TRP A 36 17.99 4.63 -16.10
N SER A 37 18.06 3.68 -15.17
CA SER A 37 18.78 2.42 -15.40
C SER A 37 17.80 1.33 -15.84
N TRP A 38 17.87 0.90 -17.10
CA TRP A 38 17.01 -0.17 -17.61
C TRP A 38 17.12 -1.45 -16.80
N VAL A 39 18.32 -1.84 -16.41
CA VAL A 39 18.56 -3.08 -15.67
C VAL A 39 17.92 -3.00 -14.29
N PHE A 40 18.34 -2.04 -13.45
CA PHE A 40 17.82 -1.91 -12.09
C PHE A 40 16.35 -1.50 -12.08
N GLY A 41 15.93 -0.62 -12.99
CA GLY A 41 14.56 -0.17 -13.10
C GLY A 41 13.59 -1.30 -13.40
N LEU A 42 13.90 -2.17 -14.37
CA LEU A 42 13.04 -3.31 -14.69
C LEU A 42 13.10 -4.41 -13.64
N LEU A 43 14.28 -4.71 -13.09
CA LEU A 43 14.42 -5.74 -12.05
C LEU A 43 13.65 -5.36 -10.78
N PHE A 44 13.78 -4.11 -10.30
CA PHE A 44 13.02 -3.68 -9.13
C PHE A 44 11.54 -3.44 -9.43
N GLY A 45 11.18 -3.08 -10.67
CA GLY A 45 9.79 -3.11 -11.12
C GLY A 45 9.17 -4.52 -10.99
N LEU A 46 9.91 -5.56 -11.43
CA LEU A 46 9.50 -6.95 -11.25
C LEU A 46 9.44 -7.34 -9.77
N PHE A 47 10.39 -6.85 -8.95
CA PHE A 47 10.38 -7.06 -7.51
C PHE A 47 9.10 -6.55 -6.86
N PHE A 48 8.73 -5.30 -7.11
CA PHE A 48 7.52 -4.70 -6.54
C PHE A 48 6.22 -5.24 -7.15
N LEU A 49 6.29 -5.83 -8.34
CA LEU A 49 5.14 -6.51 -8.94
C LEU A 49 4.83 -7.84 -8.23
N ILE A 50 5.81 -8.70 -7.97
CA ILE A 50 5.59 -10.08 -7.51
C ILE A 50 6.26 -10.38 -6.16
N PRO A 51 7.60 -10.39 -6.01
CA PRO A 51 8.26 -10.76 -4.76
C PRO A 51 7.84 -9.95 -3.54
N ALA A 52 7.70 -8.63 -3.68
CA ALA A 52 7.22 -7.75 -2.62
C ALA A 52 5.81 -8.10 -2.16
N ASN A 53 4.91 -8.39 -3.10
CA ASN A 53 3.55 -8.80 -2.78
C ASN A 53 3.48 -10.20 -2.15
N ILE A 54 4.34 -11.14 -2.58
CA ILE A 54 4.48 -12.45 -1.91
C ILE A 54 4.97 -12.26 -0.46
N LEU A 55 5.92 -11.36 -0.22
CA LEU A 55 6.39 -11.02 1.12
C LEU A 55 5.25 -10.48 1.99
N ILE A 56 4.57 -9.41 1.55
CA ILE A 56 3.54 -8.72 2.31
C ILE A 56 2.38 -9.69 2.64
N TYR A 57 1.80 -10.28 1.61
CA TYR A 57 0.59 -11.08 1.78
C TYR A 57 0.88 -12.50 2.25
N GLY A 58 2.02 -13.08 1.89
CA GLY A 58 2.42 -14.39 2.39
C GLY A 58 2.71 -14.37 3.89
N ILE A 59 3.37 -13.33 4.41
CA ILE A 59 3.54 -13.14 5.86
C ILE A 59 2.18 -12.93 6.52
N ASN A 60 1.33 -12.09 5.94
CA ASN A 60 0.00 -11.83 6.46
C ASN A 60 -0.81 -13.14 6.57
N ASP A 61 -0.92 -13.91 5.50
CA ASP A 61 -1.71 -15.16 5.47
C ASP A 61 -1.21 -16.20 6.48
N VAL A 62 0.10 -16.22 6.80
CA VAL A 62 0.65 -17.14 7.80
C VAL A 62 0.35 -16.69 9.23
N PHE A 63 0.60 -15.40 9.56
CA PHE A 63 0.43 -14.90 10.93
C PHE A 63 -1.03 -14.61 11.31
N ASP A 64 -1.89 -14.46 10.32
CA ASP A 64 -3.29 -14.11 10.52
C ASP A 64 -4.26 -15.27 10.33
N TYR A 65 -3.76 -16.47 10.05
CA TYR A 65 -4.59 -17.65 9.82
C TYR A 65 -5.70 -17.82 10.86
N GLU A 66 -5.37 -17.71 12.15
CA GLU A 66 -6.34 -17.90 13.24
C GLU A 66 -7.44 -16.83 13.28
N THR A 67 -7.13 -15.60 12.89
CA THR A 67 -8.10 -14.51 12.80
C THR A 67 -8.87 -14.55 11.48
N ASP A 68 -8.18 -14.89 10.38
CA ASP A 68 -8.77 -14.92 9.04
C ASP A 68 -9.81 -16.03 8.87
N ARG A 69 -9.64 -17.17 9.52
CA ARG A 69 -10.63 -18.26 9.51
C ARG A 69 -11.97 -17.88 10.13
N LEU A 70 -12.01 -16.83 10.96
CA LEU A 70 -13.22 -16.31 11.59
C LEU A 70 -13.89 -15.22 10.73
N ASN A 71 -13.22 -14.74 9.68
CA ASN A 71 -13.75 -13.69 8.83
C ASN A 71 -14.47 -14.29 7.60
N PRO A 72 -15.82 -14.19 7.49
CA PRO A 72 -16.58 -14.74 6.36
C PRO A 72 -16.08 -14.24 5.00
N LYS A 73 -15.65 -12.96 4.92
CA LYS A 73 -15.07 -12.35 3.71
C LYS A 73 -13.80 -13.07 3.24
N LYS A 74 -12.97 -13.53 4.18
CA LYS A 74 -11.76 -14.29 3.88
C LYS A 74 -12.07 -15.70 3.41
N VAL A 75 -13.04 -16.36 4.05
CA VAL A 75 -13.43 -17.73 3.71
C VAL A 75 -14.14 -17.78 2.34
N GLU A 76 -14.96 -16.79 2.00
CA GLU A 76 -15.75 -16.79 0.78
C GLU A 76 -15.01 -16.18 -0.44
N TYR A 77 -14.14 -15.19 -0.22
CA TYR A 77 -13.50 -14.41 -1.30
C TYR A 77 -12.00 -14.60 -1.45
N GLU A 78 -11.32 -14.98 -0.37
CA GLU A 78 -9.87 -15.19 -0.35
C GLU A 78 -9.63 -16.62 0.12
N ASP A 79 -8.89 -17.43 -0.64
CA ASP A 79 -8.54 -18.80 -0.23
C ASP A 79 -7.74 -18.75 1.08
N LEU A 80 -8.27 -19.35 2.15
CA LEU A 80 -7.56 -19.49 3.40
C LEU A 80 -6.33 -20.36 3.19
N LEU A 81 -5.15 -19.90 3.59
CA LEU A 81 -3.91 -20.64 3.41
C LEU A 81 -3.86 -21.86 4.35
N ASP A 82 -3.77 -23.07 3.80
CA ASP A 82 -3.62 -24.29 4.59
C ASP A 82 -2.35 -24.22 5.48
N PRO A 83 -2.44 -24.44 6.80
CA PRO A 83 -1.30 -24.42 7.72
C PRO A 83 -0.13 -25.31 7.32
N SER A 84 -0.40 -26.43 6.64
CA SER A 84 0.64 -27.33 6.11
C SER A 84 1.55 -26.66 5.06
N LEU A 85 1.09 -25.56 4.47
CA LEU A 85 1.84 -24.78 3.48
C LEU A 85 2.65 -23.62 4.06
N HIS A 86 2.48 -23.26 5.33
CA HIS A 86 3.16 -22.11 5.95
C HIS A 86 4.69 -22.14 5.78
N LYS A 87 5.33 -23.30 6.04
CA LYS A 87 6.79 -23.46 5.84
C LYS A 87 7.20 -23.23 4.38
N LYS A 88 6.38 -23.69 3.44
CA LYS A 88 6.63 -23.51 2.00
C LYS A 88 6.50 -22.02 1.62
N VAL A 89 5.53 -21.30 2.17
CA VAL A 89 5.36 -19.86 1.94
C VAL A 89 6.60 -19.09 2.41
N PHE A 90 7.11 -19.36 3.60
CA PHE A 90 8.38 -18.74 4.06
C PHE A 90 9.55 -19.04 3.15
N SER A 91 9.67 -20.28 2.64
CA SER A 91 10.70 -20.64 1.67
C SER A 91 10.55 -19.84 0.37
N TYR A 92 9.34 -19.67 -0.15
CA TYR A 92 9.09 -18.83 -1.34
C TYR A 92 9.42 -17.36 -1.10
N ILE A 93 9.02 -16.81 0.06
CA ILE A 93 9.36 -15.44 0.45
C ILE A 93 10.88 -15.28 0.45
N PHE A 94 11.62 -16.18 1.11
CA PHE A 94 13.08 -16.11 1.19
C PHE A 94 13.72 -16.14 -0.22
N TRP A 95 13.42 -17.15 -1.03
CA TRP A 95 14.05 -17.32 -2.32
C TRP A 95 13.66 -16.26 -3.35
N SER A 96 12.42 -15.74 -3.30
CA SER A 96 11.99 -14.67 -4.19
C SER A 96 12.59 -13.31 -3.83
N ASN A 97 13.03 -13.10 -2.58
CA ASN A 97 13.52 -11.81 -2.10
C ASN A 97 15.05 -11.73 -1.98
N ILE A 98 15.74 -12.85 -1.65
CA ILE A 98 17.18 -12.82 -1.32
C ILE A 98 18.05 -12.28 -2.46
N GLY A 99 17.71 -12.59 -3.71
CA GLY A 99 18.42 -12.07 -4.88
C GLY A 99 18.32 -10.55 -4.99
N PHE A 100 17.17 -9.96 -4.67
CA PHE A 100 16.96 -8.52 -4.69
C PHE A 100 17.63 -7.81 -3.51
N VAL A 101 17.70 -8.46 -2.35
CA VAL A 101 18.51 -7.96 -1.22
C VAL A 101 19.99 -7.90 -1.61
N ALA A 102 20.55 -8.93 -2.25
CA ALA A 102 21.90 -8.90 -2.75
C ALA A 102 22.09 -7.84 -3.85
N LEU A 103 21.15 -7.73 -4.79
CA LEU A 103 21.18 -6.74 -5.87
C LEU A 103 21.15 -5.30 -5.31
N SER A 104 20.48 -5.08 -4.18
CA SER A 104 20.38 -3.74 -3.57
C SER A 104 21.71 -3.17 -3.06
N LEU A 105 22.76 -3.99 -2.96
CA LEU A 105 24.12 -3.52 -2.64
C LEU A 105 24.78 -2.73 -3.78
N PHE A 106 24.23 -2.80 -5.00
CA PHE A 106 24.76 -2.17 -6.20
C PHE A 106 23.94 -0.93 -6.67
N ILE A 107 22.96 -0.50 -5.88
CA ILE A 107 22.14 0.69 -6.18
C ILE A 107 22.52 1.88 -5.29
N PRO A 108 22.04 3.11 -5.58
CA PRO A 108 22.26 4.26 -4.74
C PRO A 108 21.88 4.00 -3.26
N TRP A 109 22.74 4.41 -2.33
CA TRP A 109 22.57 4.10 -0.90
C TRP A 109 21.22 4.56 -0.31
N LYS A 110 20.65 5.69 -0.81
CA LYS A 110 19.34 6.17 -0.37
C LYS A 110 18.22 5.22 -0.81
N ALA A 111 18.31 4.62 -1.99
CA ALA A 111 17.39 3.59 -2.44
C ALA A 111 17.53 2.31 -1.60
N PHE A 112 18.77 1.91 -1.29
CA PHE A 112 19.03 0.79 -0.37
C PHE A 112 18.38 1.00 0.99
N VAL A 113 18.55 2.19 1.60
CA VAL A 113 17.90 2.53 2.89
C VAL A 113 16.37 2.50 2.76
N ALA A 114 15.81 3.02 1.68
CA ALA A 114 14.38 2.93 1.42
C ALA A 114 13.90 1.47 1.34
N LEU A 115 14.67 0.58 0.70
CA LEU A 115 14.32 -0.85 0.64
C LEU A 115 14.33 -1.50 2.04
N LEU A 116 15.26 -1.12 2.92
CA LEU A 116 15.26 -1.59 4.30
C LEU A 116 14.01 -1.13 5.06
N PHE A 117 13.58 0.11 4.88
CA PHE A 117 12.32 0.60 5.45
C PHE A 117 11.10 -0.11 4.87
N PHE A 118 11.11 -0.45 3.56
CA PHE A 118 10.06 -1.26 2.97
C PHE A 118 9.94 -2.61 3.70
N TYR A 119 11.03 -3.35 3.88
CA TYR A 119 11.02 -4.61 4.63
C TYR A 119 10.56 -4.41 6.08
N PHE A 120 11.01 -3.36 6.74
CA PHE A 120 10.60 -3.03 8.11
C PHE A 120 9.08 -2.87 8.22
N PHE A 121 8.47 -2.06 7.35
CA PHE A 121 7.03 -1.83 7.36
C PHE A 121 6.26 -3.08 6.93
N ALA A 122 6.66 -3.73 5.84
CA ALA A 122 5.98 -4.90 5.30
C ALA A 122 5.99 -6.08 6.29
N VAL A 123 7.13 -6.38 6.89
CA VAL A 123 7.26 -7.46 7.87
C VAL A 123 6.59 -7.08 9.19
N GLY A 124 6.88 -5.88 9.71
CA GLY A 124 6.36 -5.41 11.00
C GLY A 124 4.84 -5.23 11.04
N TYR A 125 4.20 -5.11 9.88
CA TYR A 125 2.75 -5.04 9.80
C TYR A 125 2.07 -6.27 10.43
N SER A 126 2.50 -7.48 10.08
CA SER A 126 1.87 -8.73 10.52
C SER A 126 2.64 -9.50 11.58
N THR A 127 3.99 -9.31 11.70
CA THR A 127 4.81 -10.15 12.57
C THR A 127 4.98 -9.63 13.98
N PRO A 128 4.96 -10.51 15.02
CA PRO A 128 5.42 -10.16 16.35
C PRO A 128 6.93 -9.80 16.37
N PRO A 129 7.40 -8.94 17.27
CA PRO A 129 6.64 -8.32 18.38
C PRO A 129 5.85 -7.08 17.99
N ILE A 130 6.06 -6.53 16.77
CA ILE A 130 5.41 -5.29 16.32
C ILE A 130 3.92 -5.55 16.07
N ARG A 131 3.61 -6.45 15.13
CA ARG A 131 2.23 -6.80 14.71
C ARG A 131 1.33 -5.57 14.62
N ALA A 132 1.77 -4.58 13.81
CA ALA A 132 1.17 -3.25 13.76
C ALA A 132 -0.32 -3.29 13.38
N LYS A 133 -0.74 -4.23 12.56
CA LYS A 133 -2.14 -4.44 12.15
C LYS A 133 -3.12 -4.62 13.32
N ALA A 134 -2.64 -5.11 14.47
CA ALA A 134 -3.46 -5.33 15.65
C ALA A 134 -3.46 -4.12 16.63
N ARG A 135 -2.87 -3.00 16.25
CA ARG A 135 -2.68 -1.83 17.09
C ARG A 135 -3.20 -0.58 16.39
N ALA A 136 -4.21 0.05 16.98
CA ALA A 136 -4.81 1.26 16.44
C ALA A 136 -3.77 2.33 16.08
N PHE A 137 -3.96 2.98 14.96
CA PHE A 137 -3.08 3.95 14.31
C PHE A 137 -1.80 3.34 13.69
N PHE A 138 -1.16 2.36 14.36
CA PHE A 138 -0.01 1.65 13.79
C PHE A 138 -0.42 0.78 12.60
N ASP A 139 -1.64 0.23 12.60
CA ASP A 139 -2.22 -0.50 11.47
C ASP A 139 -2.16 0.32 10.18
N SER A 140 -2.68 1.55 10.21
CA SER A 140 -2.69 2.43 9.05
C SER A 140 -1.32 3.02 8.74
N PHE A 141 -0.51 3.31 9.77
CA PHE A 141 0.84 3.87 9.58
C PHE A 141 1.79 2.87 8.92
N PHE A 142 1.81 1.61 9.37
CA PHE A 142 2.65 0.57 8.78
C PHE A 142 2.20 0.18 7.38
N SER A 143 0.88 0.08 7.16
CA SER A 143 0.34 -0.14 5.82
C SER A 143 0.70 1.00 4.87
N ALA A 144 0.56 2.26 5.29
CA ALA A 144 0.99 3.41 4.49
C ALA A 144 2.50 3.40 4.23
N GLY A 145 3.29 3.00 5.24
CA GLY A 145 4.74 2.98 5.20
C GLY A 145 5.28 2.17 4.03
N HIS A 146 4.84 0.93 3.84
CA HIS A 146 5.38 0.11 2.75
C HIS A 146 5.00 0.65 1.36
N TYR A 147 3.78 1.18 1.15
CA TYR A 147 3.40 1.80 -0.13
C TYR A 147 4.22 3.06 -0.45
N VAL A 148 4.36 3.95 0.53
CA VAL A 148 5.02 5.24 0.32
C VAL A 148 6.53 5.07 0.15
N VAL A 149 7.13 4.17 0.95
CA VAL A 149 8.57 3.89 0.86
C VAL A 149 8.93 3.26 -0.47
N THR A 150 8.03 2.51 -1.10
CA THR A 150 8.21 1.98 -2.46
C THR A 150 8.36 3.12 -3.47
N GLY A 151 7.58 4.19 -3.35
CA GLY A 151 7.75 5.40 -4.16
C GLY A 151 9.07 6.12 -3.89
N ILE A 152 9.47 6.24 -2.61
CA ILE A 152 10.77 6.80 -2.22
C ILE A 152 11.93 5.99 -2.80
N PHE A 153 11.82 4.67 -2.77
CA PHE A 153 12.78 3.77 -3.40
C PHE A 153 12.93 4.07 -4.90
N GLY A 154 11.81 4.11 -5.62
CA GLY A 154 11.80 4.43 -7.05
C GLY A 154 12.46 5.78 -7.36
N TYR A 155 12.15 6.81 -6.57
CA TYR A 155 12.74 8.12 -6.69
C TYR A 155 14.28 8.10 -6.52
N TYR A 156 14.77 7.49 -5.45
CA TYR A 156 16.20 7.44 -5.18
C TYR A 156 16.96 6.43 -6.04
N LEU A 157 16.27 5.45 -6.65
CA LEU A 157 16.88 4.52 -7.60
C LEU A 157 17.40 5.25 -8.85
N THR A 158 16.78 6.36 -9.24
CA THR A 158 17.25 7.21 -10.35
C THR A 158 18.48 8.06 -10.01
N GLY A 159 18.98 8.00 -8.77
CA GLY A 159 20.06 8.88 -8.30
C GLY A 159 19.62 10.30 -7.97
N ALA A 160 18.33 10.60 -8.02
CA ALA A 160 17.79 11.91 -7.65
C ALA A 160 18.17 12.33 -6.22
N THR A 161 18.48 13.62 -6.01
CA THR A 161 18.95 14.15 -4.73
C THR A 161 18.03 15.20 -4.10
N GLY A 162 17.00 15.63 -4.82
CA GLY A 162 16.05 16.65 -4.38
C GLY A 162 15.24 16.27 -3.14
N GLY A 163 14.62 17.25 -2.52
CA GLY A 163 13.72 17.05 -1.39
C GLY A 163 12.36 16.47 -1.82
N ILE A 164 11.90 15.44 -1.12
CA ILE A 164 10.63 14.75 -1.40
C ILE A 164 9.63 14.85 -0.26
N TRP A 165 9.83 15.79 0.68
CA TRP A 165 9.05 15.88 1.91
C TRP A 165 7.55 16.07 1.67
N LEU A 166 7.16 16.96 0.75
CA LEU A 166 5.75 17.19 0.46
C LEU A 166 5.09 16.03 -0.28
N PRO A 167 5.69 15.45 -1.34
CA PRO A 167 5.20 14.19 -1.91
C PRO A 167 5.12 13.04 -0.90
N LEU A 168 6.11 12.95 0.02
CA LEU A 168 6.11 11.96 1.10
C LEU A 168 4.91 12.17 2.04
N CYS A 169 4.71 13.41 2.54
CA CYS A 169 3.56 13.74 3.40
C CYS A 169 2.23 13.47 2.70
N ALA A 170 2.11 13.85 1.42
CA ALA A 170 0.91 13.59 0.63
C ALA A 170 0.64 12.09 0.48
N GLY A 171 1.68 11.31 0.16
CA GLY A 171 1.60 9.86 0.05
C GLY A 171 1.18 9.21 1.38
N MET A 172 1.77 9.64 2.51
CA MET A 172 1.40 9.15 3.84
C MET A 172 -0.04 9.48 4.19
N CYS A 173 -0.50 10.72 3.98
CA CYS A 173 -1.88 11.11 4.22
C CYS A 173 -2.85 10.26 3.38
N TRP A 174 -2.57 10.12 2.07
CA TRP A 174 -3.39 9.31 1.17
C TRP A 174 -3.43 7.84 1.59
N ALA A 175 -2.28 7.23 1.87
CA ALA A 175 -2.19 5.80 2.17
C ALA A 175 -2.76 5.46 3.56
N ILE A 176 -2.59 6.33 4.58
CA ILE A 176 -3.24 6.18 5.89
C ILE A 176 -4.77 6.25 5.71
N ALA A 177 -5.28 7.22 4.96
CA ALA A 177 -6.71 7.33 4.68
C ALA A 177 -7.24 6.11 3.93
N MET A 178 -6.48 5.61 2.95
CA MET A 178 -6.82 4.41 2.19
C MET A 178 -6.96 3.19 3.10
N HIS A 179 -5.99 2.95 3.98
CA HIS A 179 -6.03 1.82 4.90
C HIS A 179 -7.14 1.99 5.95
N ALA A 180 -7.23 3.15 6.59
CA ALA A 180 -8.25 3.43 7.60
C ALA A 180 -9.68 3.25 7.06
N TYR A 181 -9.94 3.73 5.82
CA TYR A 181 -11.24 3.51 5.17
C TYR A 181 -11.50 2.04 4.88
N SER A 182 -10.49 1.28 4.47
CA SER A 182 -10.63 -0.15 4.19
C SER A 182 -10.93 -0.99 5.43
N ALA A 183 -10.55 -0.51 6.62
CA ALA A 183 -10.85 -1.15 7.89
C ALA A 183 -12.27 -0.87 8.40
N VAL A 184 -12.99 0.15 7.85
CA VAL A 184 -14.34 0.48 8.33
C VAL A 184 -15.36 -0.64 8.11
N PRO A 185 -15.43 -1.32 6.95
CA PRO A 185 -16.33 -2.46 6.76
C PRO A 185 -16.00 -3.69 7.64
N ASP A 186 -14.77 -3.76 8.13
CA ASP A 186 -14.27 -4.93 8.89
C ASP A 186 -14.35 -4.75 10.42
N ILE A 187 -14.90 -3.61 10.93
CA ILE A 187 -14.94 -3.26 12.37
C ILE A 187 -15.47 -4.41 13.25
N ASP A 188 -16.56 -5.04 12.87
CA ASP A 188 -17.20 -6.08 13.71
C ASP A 188 -16.41 -7.40 13.65
N ALA A 189 -15.89 -7.77 12.50
CA ALA A 189 -15.04 -8.96 12.33
C ALA A 189 -13.70 -8.80 13.08
N ASP A 190 -13.06 -7.64 12.97
CA ASP A 190 -11.81 -7.33 13.67
C ASP A 190 -12.01 -7.32 15.19
N ARG A 191 -13.12 -6.75 15.68
CA ARG A 191 -13.45 -6.75 17.12
C ARG A 191 -13.64 -8.17 17.65
N GLN A 192 -14.33 -9.04 16.91
CA GLN A 192 -14.52 -10.44 17.29
C GLN A 192 -13.20 -11.22 17.30
N SER A 193 -12.25 -10.84 16.43
CA SER A 193 -10.91 -11.44 16.36
C SER A 193 -9.91 -10.85 17.36
N GLY A 194 -10.33 -9.90 18.22
CA GLY A 194 -9.47 -9.25 19.21
C GLY A 194 -8.42 -8.31 18.61
N ILE A 195 -8.59 -7.90 17.35
CA ILE A 195 -7.76 -6.91 16.67
C ILE A 195 -8.27 -5.51 17.00
N ASN A 196 -7.37 -4.56 17.29
CA ASN A 196 -7.73 -3.17 17.56
C ASN A 196 -7.18 -2.26 16.48
N THR A 197 -7.96 -2.05 15.42
CA THR A 197 -7.62 -1.14 14.32
C THR A 197 -8.00 0.31 14.62
N ILE A 198 -7.51 1.26 13.81
CA ILE A 198 -7.91 2.67 13.87
C ILE A 198 -9.44 2.82 13.74
N ALA A 199 -10.07 2.00 12.89
CA ALA A 199 -11.52 2.02 12.68
C ALA A 199 -12.31 1.54 13.91
N ILE A 200 -11.79 0.58 14.66
CA ILE A 200 -12.38 0.15 15.95
C ILE A 200 -12.24 1.24 17.01
N SER A 201 -11.05 1.85 17.12
CA SER A 201 -10.76 2.85 18.15
C SER A 201 -11.54 4.14 17.96
N LEU A 202 -11.71 4.61 16.74
CA LEU A 202 -12.42 5.86 16.43
C LEU A 202 -13.92 5.64 16.15
N GLY A 203 -14.29 4.43 15.74
CA GLY A 203 -15.62 4.13 15.22
C GLY A 203 -15.80 4.62 13.78
N LYS A 204 -16.82 4.08 13.11
CA LYS A 204 -17.12 4.32 11.69
C LYS A 204 -17.08 5.78 11.29
N LYS A 205 -17.90 6.63 11.95
CA LYS A 205 -18.09 8.03 11.51
C LYS A 205 -16.81 8.86 11.64
N SER A 206 -16.12 8.74 12.79
CA SER A 206 -14.89 9.50 13.03
C SER A 206 -13.76 9.06 12.10
N THR A 207 -13.67 7.77 11.79
CA THR A 207 -12.70 7.23 10.82
C THR A 207 -12.95 7.80 9.43
N ILE A 208 -14.21 7.84 8.97
CA ILE A 208 -14.56 8.39 7.65
C ILE A 208 -14.23 9.88 7.58
N VAL A 209 -14.53 10.66 8.64
CA VAL A 209 -14.16 12.09 8.71
C VAL A 209 -12.64 12.26 8.65
N LEU A 210 -11.89 11.47 9.43
CA LEU A 210 -10.42 11.49 9.39
C LEU A 210 -9.89 11.20 7.98
N CYS A 211 -10.43 10.20 7.30
CA CYS A 211 -10.05 9.88 5.91
C CYS A 211 -10.29 11.07 4.98
N GLY A 212 -11.45 11.75 5.09
CA GLY A 212 -11.74 12.95 4.32
C GLY A 212 -10.73 14.07 4.55
N VAL A 213 -10.38 14.34 5.81
CA VAL A 213 -9.36 15.34 6.17
C VAL A 213 -8.01 14.95 5.59
N LEU A 214 -7.58 13.69 5.71
CA LEU A 214 -6.29 13.22 5.19
C LEU A 214 -6.21 13.31 3.66
N TYR A 215 -7.30 13.02 2.92
CA TYR A 215 -7.33 13.22 1.47
C TYR A 215 -7.20 14.69 1.09
N ILE A 216 -7.86 15.60 1.82
CA ILE A 216 -7.69 17.04 1.63
C ILE A 216 -6.24 17.45 1.90
N CYS A 217 -5.64 17.01 3.00
CA CYS A 217 -4.24 17.29 3.32
C CYS A 217 -3.29 16.79 2.22
N ALA A 218 -3.52 15.59 1.68
CA ALA A 218 -2.74 15.04 0.57
C ALA A 218 -2.83 15.94 -0.68
N ALA A 219 -4.03 16.39 -1.04
CA ALA A 219 -4.23 17.30 -2.17
C ALA A 219 -3.54 18.64 -1.95
N PHE A 220 -3.65 19.24 -0.75
CA PHE A 220 -2.98 20.48 -0.41
C PHE A 220 -1.46 20.37 -0.50
N ALA A 221 -0.88 19.28 -0.03
CA ALA A 221 0.57 19.05 -0.09
C ALA A 221 1.09 18.98 -1.55
N LEU A 222 0.24 18.58 -2.50
CA LEU A 222 0.61 18.47 -3.92
C LEU A 222 0.14 19.63 -4.79
N ILE A 223 -0.64 20.58 -4.25
CA ILE A 223 -1.23 21.68 -5.04
C ILE A 223 -0.17 22.53 -5.74
N GLN A 224 0.99 22.73 -5.13
CA GLN A 224 2.10 23.48 -5.72
C GLN A 224 2.72 22.78 -6.93
N TYR A 225 2.57 21.46 -7.06
CA TYR A 225 3.08 20.68 -8.19
C TYR A 225 2.05 20.56 -9.32
N PHE A 226 0.75 20.46 -8.98
CA PHE A 226 -0.30 20.09 -9.94
C PHE A 226 -1.46 21.09 -9.98
N SER A 227 -1.35 22.22 -9.23
CA SER A 227 -2.32 23.31 -9.23
C SER A 227 -3.76 22.82 -8.92
N TRP A 228 -4.77 23.39 -9.56
CA TRP A 228 -6.18 23.07 -9.37
C TRP A 228 -6.57 21.61 -9.69
N VAL A 229 -5.73 20.90 -10.45
CA VAL A 229 -5.96 19.48 -10.77
C VAL A 229 -6.09 18.65 -9.51
N MET A 230 -5.34 18.98 -8.44
CA MET A 230 -5.44 18.26 -7.16
C MET A 230 -6.81 18.42 -6.50
N ILE A 231 -7.48 19.56 -6.70
CA ILE A 231 -8.84 19.78 -6.21
C ILE A 231 -9.80 18.84 -6.94
N VAL A 232 -9.66 18.69 -8.26
CA VAL A 232 -10.50 17.78 -9.06
C VAL A 232 -10.26 16.31 -8.63
N LEU A 233 -9.00 15.92 -8.40
CA LEU A 233 -8.67 14.54 -8.05
C LEU A 233 -9.11 14.16 -6.63
N VAL A 234 -9.22 15.11 -5.70
CA VAL A 234 -9.68 14.82 -4.34
C VAL A 234 -11.21 14.74 -4.24
N LEU A 235 -11.96 15.43 -5.10
CA LEU A 235 -13.43 15.48 -5.04
C LEU A 235 -14.09 14.09 -5.00
N PRO A 236 -13.75 13.10 -5.83
CA PRO A 236 -14.33 11.77 -5.77
C PRO A 236 -14.14 11.10 -4.41
N TYR A 237 -13.00 11.32 -3.74
CA TYR A 237 -12.76 10.79 -2.38
C TYR A 237 -13.67 11.47 -1.36
N ILE A 238 -13.85 12.78 -1.45
CA ILE A 238 -14.74 13.54 -0.54
C ILE A 238 -16.20 13.10 -0.73
N VAL A 239 -16.62 12.92 -1.98
CA VAL A 239 -17.97 12.39 -2.29
C VAL A 239 -18.11 10.97 -1.72
N LEU A 240 -17.12 10.10 -1.90
CA LEU A 240 -17.15 8.75 -1.36
C LEU A 240 -17.23 8.77 0.18
N MET A 241 -16.45 9.62 0.86
CA MET A 241 -16.50 9.76 2.33
C MET A 241 -17.88 10.28 2.79
N TYR A 242 -18.44 11.29 2.13
CA TYR A 242 -19.77 11.79 2.44
C TYR A 242 -20.87 10.72 2.31
N LEU A 243 -20.86 9.97 1.21
CA LEU A 243 -21.81 8.88 0.98
C LEU A 243 -21.62 7.76 2.02
N SER A 244 -20.38 7.41 2.35
CA SER A 244 -20.05 6.36 3.33
C SER A 244 -20.43 6.74 4.76
N TYR A 245 -20.33 8.02 5.12
CA TYR A 245 -20.72 8.54 6.43
C TYR A 245 -22.19 8.26 6.75
N ASN A 246 -23.07 8.43 5.75
CA ASN A 246 -24.51 8.26 5.89
C ASN A 246 -25.01 6.85 5.51
N ALA A 247 -24.14 5.99 4.98
CA ALA A 247 -24.50 4.66 4.50
C ALA A 247 -24.82 3.69 5.65
N ASN A 248 -25.75 2.77 5.43
CA ASN A 248 -25.84 1.55 6.25
C ASN A 248 -24.76 0.53 5.86
N GLU A 249 -24.65 -0.60 6.54
CA GLU A 249 -23.58 -1.59 6.31
C GLU A 249 -23.54 -2.13 4.88
N LYS A 250 -24.71 -2.49 4.31
CA LYS A 250 -24.81 -2.99 2.93
C LYS A 250 -24.38 -1.93 1.91
N GLN A 251 -24.81 -0.70 2.13
CA GLN A 251 -24.44 0.42 1.27
C GLN A 251 -22.95 0.74 1.40
N LEU A 252 -22.41 0.73 2.63
CA LEU A 252 -20.99 0.94 2.88
C LEU A 252 -20.13 -0.10 2.17
N PHE A 253 -20.48 -1.38 2.28
CA PHE A 253 -19.77 -2.45 1.57
C PHE A 253 -19.81 -2.25 0.06
N LYS A 254 -20.95 -1.87 -0.50
CA LYS A 254 -21.08 -1.54 -1.93
C LYS A 254 -20.19 -0.36 -2.32
N LEU A 255 -20.16 0.73 -1.54
CA LEU A 255 -19.28 1.88 -1.77
C LEU A 255 -17.80 1.47 -1.71
N TYR A 256 -17.46 0.63 -0.74
CA TYR A 256 -16.10 0.08 -0.62
C TYR A 256 -15.65 -0.70 -1.87
N THR A 257 -16.54 -1.41 -2.57
CA THR A 257 -16.16 -2.14 -3.79
C THR A 257 -15.73 -1.22 -4.95
N TYR A 258 -16.11 0.05 -4.94
CA TYR A 258 -15.67 1.05 -5.93
C TYR A 258 -14.33 1.69 -5.55
N PHE A 259 -13.95 1.64 -4.29
CA PHE A 259 -12.78 2.32 -3.77
C PHE A 259 -11.44 1.91 -4.42
N PRO A 260 -11.13 0.61 -4.63
CA PRO A 260 -9.93 0.21 -5.35
C PRO A 260 -9.87 0.73 -6.80
N LYS A 261 -11.05 0.82 -7.46
CA LYS A 261 -11.15 1.37 -8.82
C LYS A 261 -10.86 2.87 -8.85
N LEU A 262 -11.37 3.61 -7.86
CA LEU A 262 -11.08 5.02 -7.69
C LEU A 262 -9.58 5.26 -7.45
N ASN A 263 -8.96 4.48 -6.57
CA ASN A 263 -7.53 4.56 -6.31
C ASN A 263 -6.70 4.30 -7.58
N ALA A 264 -7.05 3.25 -8.35
CA ALA A 264 -6.38 2.93 -9.60
C ALA A 264 -6.50 4.06 -10.62
N LEU A 265 -7.69 4.64 -10.76
CA LEU A 265 -7.94 5.76 -11.69
C LEU A 265 -7.13 7.00 -11.31
N VAL A 266 -7.21 7.43 -10.05
CA VAL A 266 -6.49 8.62 -9.56
C VAL A 266 -4.98 8.41 -9.62
N GLY A 267 -4.50 7.23 -9.21
CA GLY A 267 -3.08 6.86 -9.29
C GLY A 267 -2.56 6.88 -10.75
N MET A 268 -3.36 6.36 -11.70
CA MET A 268 -3.02 6.39 -13.13
C MET A 268 -2.97 7.83 -13.67
N ILE A 269 -3.92 8.68 -13.30
CA ILE A 269 -3.91 10.09 -13.70
C ILE A 269 -2.66 10.79 -13.15
N LEU A 270 -2.35 10.61 -11.86
CA LEU A 270 -1.14 11.17 -11.25
C LEU A 270 0.14 10.68 -11.93
N PHE A 271 0.22 9.38 -12.23
CA PHE A 271 1.34 8.81 -12.95
C PHE A 271 1.55 9.51 -14.31
N PHE A 272 0.52 9.66 -15.12
CA PHE A 272 0.63 10.34 -16.41
C PHE A 272 0.93 11.84 -16.26
N LEU A 273 0.37 12.51 -15.25
CA LEU A 273 0.70 13.92 -14.97
C LEU A 273 2.18 14.11 -14.64
N VAL A 274 2.80 13.16 -13.97
CA VAL A 274 4.24 13.19 -13.67
C VAL A 274 5.04 12.78 -14.91
N LEU A 275 4.65 11.70 -15.60
CA LEU A 275 5.32 11.19 -16.79
C LEU A 275 5.42 12.26 -17.88
N PHE A 276 4.34 12.99 -18.17
CA PHE A 276 4.37 14.06 -19.17
C PHE A 276 5.19 15.31 -18.78
N ARG A 277 5.72 15.36 -17.57
CA ARG A 277 6.72 16.37 -17.17
C ARG A 277 8.16 15.90 -17.39
N THR A 278 8.36 14.60 -17.68
CA THR A 278 9.68 14.02 -17.99
C THR A 278 9.99 14.11 -19.48
N VAL A 279 8.99 14.36 -20.31
CA VAL A 279 9.07 14.53 -21.76
C VAL A 279 8.93 16.02 -22.12
#